data_7d909abf6091d9d7807fdb7ef5c72eef
#
_entry.id   7d909abf6091d9d7807fdb7ef5c72eef
#
_cell.length_a   1.000
_cell.length_b   1.000
_cell.length_c   1.000
_cell.angle_alpha   90.00
_cell.angle_beta   90.00
_cell.angle_gamma   90.00
#
_symmetry.space_group_name_H-M   'P 1'
#
loop_
_entity.id
_entity.type
_entity.pdbx_description
1 polymer ?
#
loop_
_entity_poly.entity_id
_entity_poly.type
_entity_poly.pdbx_seq_one_letter_code
_entity_poly.pdbx_strand_id
1 'polypeptide(L)'
;MKKFIKECGECQGTGRTYTNSTWDNDPQYDVSYECKYCEDGYVQDSEALNEAIEDAQYMIDGMITRLRMTSDNIKMVAKFEMLPDFVASYKNRLHTQARALARLETYKANLQNL
;
A
#
# COMPACT_ATOMS: atom_id res chain seq x y z
N MET A 1 9.35 -6.04 -7.02
CA MET A 1 8.16 -6.90 -6.93
C MET A 1 6.91 -6.02 -6.96
N LYS A 2 6.08 -6.18 -7.98
CA LYS A 2 4.83 -5.41 -8.09
C LYS A 2 3.79 -6.03 -7.15
N LYS A 3 3.40 -5.32 -6.10
CA LYS A 3 2.48 -5.84 -5.09
C LYS A 3 1.00 -5.70 -5.45
N PHE A 4 0.66 -4.78 -6.35
CA PHE A 4 -0.72 -4.48 -6.71
C PHE A 4 -0.97 -4.84 -8.16
N ILE A 5 -1.07 -6.14 -8.41
CA ILE A 5 -1.34 -6.69 -9.73
C ILE A 5 -2.55 -7.61 -9.66
N LYS A 6 -3.25 -7.72 -10.78
CA LYS A 6 -4.36 -8.66 -10.96
C LYS A 6 -4.21 -9.35 -12.30
N GLU A 7 -4.90 -10.47 -12.45
CA GLU A 7 -4.95 -11.18 -13.72
C GLU A 7 -5.54 -10.29 -14.82
N CYS A 8 -4.90 -10.32 -15.99
CA CYS A 8 -5.43 -9.63 -17.15
C CYS A 8 -6.73 -10.30 -17.60
N GLY A 9 -7.81 -9.52 -17.73
CA GLY A 9 -9.10 -10.03 -18.18
C GLY A 9 -9.11 -10.52 -19.63
N GLU A 10 -8.20 -9.99 -20.46
CA GLU A 10 -8.11 -10.36 -21.86
C GLU A 10 -7.48 -11.74 -22.08
N CYS A 11 -6.46 -12.08 -21.30
CA CYS A 11 -5.75 -13.36 -21.43
C CYS A 11 -5.99 -14.30 -20.24
N GLN A 12 -6.79 -13.88 -19.25
CA GLN A 12 -7.11 -14.66 -18.05
C GLN A 12 -5.87 -15.14 -17.29
N GLY A 13 -4.85 -14.29 -17.20
CA GLY A 13 -3.63 -14.58 -16.46
C GLY A 13 -2.60 -15.42 -17.20
N THR A 14 -2.88 -15.84 -18.43
CA THR A 14 -1.96 -16.71 -19.20
C THR A 14 -0.84 -15.95 -19.90
N GLY A 15 -1.01 -14.64 -20.11
CA GLY A 15 -0.10 -13.83 -20.92
C GLY A 15 -0.25 -13.99 -22.42
N ARG A 16 -1.17 -14.81 -22.86
CA ARG A 16 -1.39 -15.11 -24.28
C ARG A 16 -2.87 -15.11 -24.62
N THR A 17 -3.18 -14.58 -25.79
CA THR A 17 -4.52 -14.64 -26.36
C THR A 17 -4.54 -15.62 -27.51
N TYR A 18 -5.65 -16.32 -27.68
CA TYR A 18 -5.84 -17.29 -28.74
C TYR A 18 -6.87 -16.78 -29.72
N THR A 19 -6.56 -16.87 -31.03
CA THR A 19 -7.57 -16.67 -32.04
C THR A 19 -8.21 -18.02 -32.34
N ASN A 20 -9.47 -18.18 -31.95
CA ASN A 20 -10.26 -19.31 -32.41
C ASN A 20 -10.63 -19.12 -33.88
N SER A 21 -10.10 -19.98 -34.71
CA SER A 21 -10.65 -20.16 -36.05
C SER A 21 -11.97 -20.90 -35.90
N THR A 22 -13.08 -20.17 -35.96
CA THR A 22 -14.41 -20.74 -35.80
C THR A 22 -14.84 -21.64 -37.00
N TRP A 23 -14.02 -21.70 -38.02
CA TRP A 23 -14.38 -22.37 -39.27
C TRP A 23 -14.15 -23.86 -39.24
N ASP A 24 -13.17 -24.36 -38.53
CA ASP A 24 -12.78 -25.76 -38.65
C ASP A 24 -12.73 -26.53 -37.33
N ASN A 25 -12.91 -25.92 -36.19
CA ASN A 25 -12.73 -26.55 -34.87
C ASN A 25 -11.44 -27.39 -34.79
N ASP A 26 -10.45 -27.08 -35.60
CA ASP A 26 -9.20 -27.80 -35.66
C ASP A 26 -8.15 -27.11 -34.82
N PRO A 27 -7.64 -27.75 -33.76
CA PRO A 27 -6.64 -27.13 -32.85
C PRO A 27 -5.37 -26.71 -33.57
N GLN A 28 -5.09 -27.18 -34.76
CA GLN A 28 -3.91 -26.80 -35.53
C GLN A 28 -3.95 -25.35 -36.01
N TYR A 29 -5.12 -24.74 -36.05
CA TYR A 29 -5.30 -23.36 -36.50
C TYR A 29 -5.40 -22.35 -35.35
N ASP A 30 -5.35 -22.83 -34.12
CA ASP A 30 -5.32 -21.95 -32.95
C ASP A 30 -3.94 -21.30 -32.83
N VAL A 31 -3.85 -20.04 -33.19
CA VAL A 31 -2.62 -19.28 -33.09
C VAL A 31 -2.63 -18.47 -31.78
N SER A 32 -1.64 -18.72 -30.93
CA SER A 32 -1.49 -17.95 -29.73
C SER A 32 -0.63 -16.71 -29.99
N TYR A 33 -1.07 -15.57 -29.47
CA TYR A 33 -0.36 -14.30 -29.54
C TYR A 33 -0.01 -13.83 -28.15
N GLU A 34 1.11 -13.15 -28.01
CA GLU A 34 1.44 -12.46 -26.77
C GLU A 34 0.37 -11.40 -26.46
N CYS A 35 -0.16 -11.41 -25.23
CA CYS A 35 -1.19 -10.46 -24.85
C CYS A 35 -0.61 -9.03 -24.82
N LYS A 36 -1.25 -8.10 -25.53
CA LYS A 36 -0.82 -6.71 -25.62
C LYS A 36 -1.25 -5.86 -24.43
N TYR A 37 -2.20 -6.37 -23.63
CA TYR A 37 -2.85 -5.60 -22.56
C TYR A 37 -2.25 -5.84 -21.18
N CYS A 38 -1.28 -6.73 -21.07
CA CYS A 38 -0.70 -7.12 -19.80
C CYS A 38 0.79 -7.42 -19.93
N GLU A 39 1.43 -7.56 -18.79
CA GLU A 39 2.80 -8.04 -18.68
C GLU A 39 2.78 -9.40 -17.99
N ASP A 40 3.16 -10.45 -18.73
CA ASP A 40 3.16 -11.84 -18.23
C ASP A 40 1.82 -12.33 -17.66
N GLY A 41 0.70 -11.85 -18.19
CA GLY A 41 -0.63 -12.25 -17.75
C GLY A 41 -1.24 -11.38 -16.67
N TYR A 42 -0.54 -10.34 -16.21
CA TYR A 42 -0.98 -9.49 -15.12
C TYR A 42 -0.98 -8.01 -15.52
N VAL A 43 -1.94 -7.28 -14.97
CA VAL A 43 -2.04 -5.82 -15.10
C VAL A 43 -2.01 -5.19 -13.72
N GLN A 44 -1.64 -3.91 -13.67
CA GLN A 44 -1.67 -3.17 -12.42
C GLN A 44 -3.10 -3.03 -11.91
N ASP A 45 -3.32 -3.34 -10.65
CA ASP A 45 -4.61 -3.13 -9.99
C ASP A 45 -4.63 -1.73 -9.37
N SER A 46 -5.10 -0.76 -10.15
CA SER A 46 -5.15 0.64 -9.73
C SER A 46 -6.12 0.88 -8.56
N GLU A 47 -7.21 0.12 -8.49
CA GLU A 47 -8.16 0.25 -7.39
C GLU A 47 -7.55 -0.22 -6.07
N ALA A 48 -6.91 -1.38 -6.05
CA ALA A 48 -6.23 -1.88 -4.88
C ALA A 48 -5.09 -0.96 -4.44
N LEU A 49 -4.34 -0.42 -5.40
CA LEU A 49 -3.27 0.55 -5.12
C LEU A 49 -3.83 1.82 -4.48
N ASN A 50 -4.91 2.37 -5.01
CA ASN A 50 -5.55 3.57 -4.46
C ASN A 50 -6.11 3.31 -3.06
N GLU A 51 -6.72 2.16 -2.81
CA GLU A 51 -7.17 1.77 -1.47
C GLU A 51 -6.00 1.70 -0.49
N ALA A 52 -4.87 1.13 -0.91
CA ALA A 52 -3.68 1.05 -0.06
C ALA A 52 -3.13 2.43 0.29
N ILE A 53 -3.14 3.38 -0.66
CA ILE A 53 -2.72 4.76 -0.44
C ILE A 53 -3.68 5.46 0.53
N GLU A 54 -4.98 5.29 0.37
CA GLU A 54 -5.99 5.86 1.28
C GLU A 54 -5.85 5.29 2.69
N ASP A 55 -5.64 3.98 2.83
CA ASP A 55 -5.43 3.32 4.12
C ASP A 55 -4.15 3.84 4.79
N ALA A 56 -3.07 4.01 4.02
CA ALA A 56 -1.84 4.59 4.54
C ALA A 56 -2.06 6.02 5.04
N GLN A 57 -2.83 6.83 4.31
CA GLN A 57 -3.17 8.19 4.73
C GLN A 57 -4.01 8.19 6.00
N TYR A 58 -4.95 7.28 6.13
CA TYR A 58 -5.75 7.13 7.34
C TYR A 58 -4.88 6.79 8.56
N MET A 59 -3.94 5.88 8.39
CA MET A 59 -2.99 5.53 9.47
C MET A 59 -2.08 6.71 9.83
N ILE A 60 -1.62 7.47 8.85
CA ILE A 60 -0.80 8.68 9.07
C ILE A 60 -1.59 9.70 9.89
N ASP A 61 -2.83 9.97 9.52
CA ASP A 61 -3.69 10.92 10.24
C ASP A 61 -3.93 10.48 11.69
N GLY A 62 -4.18 9.18 11.90
CA GLY A 62 -4.32 8.61 13.23
C GLY A 62 -3.04 8.75 14.07
N MET A 63 -1.87 8.55 13.46
CA MET A 63 -0.59 8.69 14.15
C MET A 63 -0.30 10.16 14.50
N ILE A 64 -0.62 11.09 13.62
CA ILE A 64 -0.50 12.53 13.91
C ILE A 64 -1.35 12.91 15.10
N THR A 65 -2.57 12.42 15.20
CA THR A 65 -3.45 12.65 16.34
C THR A 65 -2.85 12.11 17.63
N ARG A 66 -2.30 10.89 17.60
CA ARG A 66 -1.62 10.28 18.75
C ARG A 66 -0.39 11.08 19.19
N LEU A 67 0.39 11.58 18.24
CA LEU A 67 1.54 12.42 18.53
C LEU A 67 1.14 13.71 19.25
N ARG A 68 0.07 14.35 18.80
CA ARG A 68 -0.47 15.55 19.44
C ARG A 68 -0.92 15.26 20.86
N MET A 69 -1.65 14.17 21.07
CA MET A 69 -2.11 13.77 22.40
C MET A 69 -0.94 13.48 23.33
N THR A 70 0.07 12.76 22.87
CA THR A 70 1.27 12.46 23.66
C THR A 70 2.03 13.74 24.01
N SER A 71 2.19 14.65 23.05
CA SER A 71 2.82 15.95 23.28
C SER A 71 2.08 16.78 24.32
N ASP A 72 0.75 16.82 24.25
CA ASP A 72 -0.08 17.52 25.22
C ASP A 72 0.03 16.89 26.62
N ASN A 73 0.08 15.58 26.70
CA ASN A 73 0.29 14.86 27.96
C ASN A 73 1.65 15.19 28.58
N ILE A 74 2.71 15.30 27.76
CA ILE A 74 4.05 15.70 28.23
C ILE A 74 3.99 17.09 28.82
N LYS A 75 3.32 18.04 28.18
CA LYS A 75 3.16 19.39 28.68
C LYS A 75 2.39 19.42 30.01
N MET A 76 1.33 18.63 30.11
CA MET A 76 0.54 18.54 31.34
C MET A 76 1.34 17.94 32.49
N VAL A 77 2.05 16.83 32.25
CA VAL A 77 2.88 16.16 33.25
C VAL A 77 3.99 17.10 33.75
N ALA A 78 4.64 17.82 32.85
CA ALA A 78 5.68 18.80 33.19
C ALA A 78 5.11 19.96 34.04
N LYS A 79 3.89 20.40 33.71
CA LYS A 79 3.22 21.50 34.46
C LYS A 79 2.88 21.11 35.88
N PHE A 80 2.55 19.86 36.16
CA PHE A 80 2.17 19.40 37.49
C PHE A 80 3.32 18.76 38.27
N GLU A 81 4.56 18.93 37.81
CA GLU A 81 5.79 18.44 38.48
C GLU A 81 5.71 16.95 38.83
N MET A 82 5.16 16.13 37.92
CA MET A 82 5.10 14.69 38.12
C MET A 82 6.50 14.09 38.07
N LEU A 83 6.62 12.86 38.60
CA LEU A 83 7.88 12.14 38.69
C LEU A 83 8.62 12.10 37.35
N PRO A 84 9.96 12.32 37.34
CA PRO A 84 10.74 12.31 36.06
C PRO A 84 10.58 11.07 35.24
N ASP A 85 10.33 9.92 35.86
CA ASP A 85 10.13 8.66 35.14
C ASP A 85 8.91 8.69 34.25
N PHE A 86 7.83 9.35 34.61
CA PHE A 86 6.65 9.53 33.79
C PHE A 86 6.96 10.40 32.57
N VAL A 87 7.71 11.47 32.75
CA VAL A 87 8.12 12.36 31.67
C VAL A 87 9.00 11.61 30.68
N ALA A 88 9.96 10.83 31.16
CA ALA A 88 10.82 10.00 30.30
C ALA A 88 10.02 8.97 29.50
N SER A 89 9.04 8.32 30.16
CA SER A 89 8.16 7.34 29.50
C SER A 89 7.36 7.98 28.36
N TYR A 90 6.76 9.16 28.56
CA TYR A 90 6.02 9.86 27.51
C TYR A 90 6.94 10.33 26.37
N LYS A 91 8.15 10.78 26.67
CA LYS A 91 9.13 11.17 25.65
C LYS A 91 9.54 9.98 24.78
N ASN A 92 9.77 8.80 25.38
CA ASN A 92 10.06 7.57 24.64
C ASN A 92 8.90 7.17 23.74
N ARG A 93 7.67 7.30 24.23
CA ARG A 93 6.47 7.03 23.44
C ARG A 93 6.37 7.99 22.25
N LEU A 94 6.67 9.27 22.46
CA LEU A 94 6.68 10.27 21.40
C LEU A 94 7.70 9.91 20.30
N HIS A 95 8.91 9.51 20.70
CA HIS A 95 9.93 9.05 19.74
C HIS A 95 9.48 7.84 18.94
N THR A 96 8.90 6.85 19.59
CA THR A 96 8.39 5.65 18.93
C THR A 96 7.29 5.99 17.92
N GLN A 97 6.37 6.87 18.31
CA GLN A 97 5.28 7.32 17.43
C GLN A 97 5.82 8.13 16.24
N ALA A 98 6.81 8.99 16.46
CA ALA A 98 7.43 9.76 15.38
C ALA A 98 8.13 8.85 14.35
N ARG A 99 8.81 7.81 14.81
CA ARG A 99 9.43 6.81 13.92
C ARG A 99 8.37 6.05 13.12
N ALA A 100 7.29 5.66 13.76
CA ALA A 100 6.19 4.96 13.11
C ALA A 100 5.55 5.85 12.03
N LEU A 101 5.37 7.14 12.32
CA LEU A 101 4.85 8.11 11.35
C LEU A 101 5.78 8.23 10.13
N ALA A 102 7.09 8.35 10.37
CA ALA A 102 8.07 8.43 9.28
C ALA A 102 8.03 7.20 8.37
N ARG A 103 7.87 6.00 8.96
CA ARG A 103 7.73 4.75 8.20
C ARG A 103 6.46 4.73 7.35
N LEU A 104 5.34 5.20 7.90
CA LEU A 104 4.08 5.29 7.18
C LEU A 104 4.15 6.28 6.03
N GLU A 105 4.78 7.42 6.23
CA GLU A 105 4.98 8.42 5.17
C GLU A 105 5.84 7.86 4.04
N THR A 106 6.92 7.16 4.37
CA THR A 106 7.79 6.48 3.40
C THR A 106 7.01 5.40 2.64
N TYR A 107 6.22 4.60 3.34
CA TYR A 107 5.39 3.57 2.74
C TYR A 107 4.39 4.18 1.74
N LYS A 108 3.69 5.24 2.14
CA LYS A 108 2.76 5.95 1.26
C LYS A 108 3.47 6.49 0.02
N ALA A 109 4.64 7.13 0.18
CA ALA A 109 5.41 7.66 -0.93
C ALA A 109 5.83 6.54 -1.91
N ASN A 110 6.24 5.38 -1.39
CA ASN A 110 6.59 4.23 -2.21
C ASN A 110 5.38 3.70 -3.00
N LEU A 111 4.19 3.69 -2.39
CA LEU A 111 2.96 3.31 -3.08
C LEU A 111 2.63 4.28 -4.22
N GLN A 112 2.80 5.57 -4.00
CA GLN A 112 2.54 6.60 -5.01
C GLN A 112 3.51 6.53 -6.19
N ASN A 113 4.68 5.95 -6.02
CA ASN A 113 5.71 5.78 -7.05
C ASN A 113 5.63 4.44 -7.79
N LEU A 114 4.64 3.63 -7.48
CA LEU A 114 4.41 2.36 -8.22
C LEU A 114 3.75 2.63 -9.62
#